data_190da015d70ea1242c43daf56bcb471a
#
_entry.id   190da015d70ea1242c43daf56bcb471a
#
_cell.length_a   1.000
_cell.length_b   1.000
_cell.length_c   1.000
_cell.angle_alpha   90.00
_cell.angle_beta   90.00
_cell.angle_gamma   90.00
#
_symmetry.space_group_name_H-M   'P 1'
#
loop_
_entity.id
_entity.type
_entity.pdbx_description
1 polymer ?
#
loop_
_entity_poly.entity_id
_entity_poly.type
_entity_poly.pdbx_seq_one_letter_code
_entity_poly.pdbx_strand_id
1 'polypeptide(L)'
;MGQTFAEATTPYGCLWPEIPRNLQGMSLSALSQEFDIPQERRVVTAIPGPKSDALMQRRTDAVARGVGTTLPVFIERAAGGILVDVDGNHLIDLGSGIAVTSVGNANPEVVSRVQDQVALFTHTCFMVTPYEGYVEVCEALNRLTPGDHAKRSALFNSGAEAVENAVKIARAYTKRQAVVVVEHAYHGRTNLTMAMTAKDMPYKHGFGPFASDIYRVPTSYPFRDGLDGAQAAAVAITKIEKEVGSDQVAALVIEPIQGEGGFVVPAPGFLKALSDFCTDNGIVFIADEIQTGFARTGAWFACDHEGVVPDVITTAKGIAGGLPLAAVTGRADIMDAAHVGGLGGTYGGNPVACAAAIGSIAAMEAHDLSARAQAIEELMKARLVAMQSKVPAIAEVRGRGAMIAVELVIPGTDQPNDALAGAVAKACHAQGVVVLTAGTYGNVLRFLPPLVISEELLNEALDIIEQAFIALS
;
A
#
# COMPACT_ATOMS: atom_id res chain seq x y z
N MET A 1 50.90 -28.88 19.14
CA MET A 1 50.98 -27.42 19.28
C MET A 1 49.71 -26.85 18.68
N GLY A 2 48.75 -26.54 19.55
CA GLY A 2 47.51 -25.95 19.19
C GLY A 2 47.66 -24.45 19.00
N GLN A 3 47.11 -23.89 17.96
CA GLN A 3 46.80 -22.49 17.90
C GLN A 3 45.27 -22.34 17.75
N THR A 4 44.68 -21.88 18.82
CA THR A 4 43.33 -21.39 18.92
C THR A 4 43.21 -20.13 18.08
N PHE A 5 42.31 -20.12 17.12
CA PHE A 5 41.86 -18.92 16.42
C PHE A 5 41.04 -18.08 17.41
N ALA A 6 41.55 -16.88 17.72
CA ALA A 6 40.83 -15.88 18.47
C ALA A 6 39.60 -15.41 17.63
N GLU A 7 38.44 -15.43 18.26
CA GLU A 7 37.21 -14.78 17.76
C GLU A 7 37.48 -13.29 17.57
N ALA A 8 37.45 -12.84 16.32
CA ALA A 8 37.42 -11.42 15.98
C ALA A 8 36.01 -10.91 16.24
N THR A 9 35.81 -10.26 17.37
CA THR A 9 34.62 -9.47 17.63
C THR A 9 34.60 -8.30 16.65
N THR A 10 33.65 -8.32 15.70
CA THR A 10 33.34 -7.17 14.87
C THR A 10 32.78 -6.04 15.74
N PRO A 11 33.11 -4.76 15.46
CA PRO A 11 32.66 -3.62 16.27
C PRO A 11 31.17 -3.34 16.19
N TYR A 12 30.42 -4.09 15.44
CA TYR A 12 28.96 -4.00 15.30
C TYR A 12 28.33 -5.35 15.57
N GLY A 13 28.27 -5.69 16.86
CA GLY A 13 27.45 -6.81 17.31
C GLY A 13 25.98 -6.43 17.22
N CYS A 14 25.33 -6.69 16.09
CA CYS A 14 23.87 -6.74 16.01
C CYS A 14 23.40 -7.99 16.75
N LEU A 15 23.40 -7.94 18.07
CA LEU A 15 22.53 -8.75 18.88
C LEU A 15 21.15 -8.12 18.77
N TRP A 16 20.27 -8.73 18.02
CA TRP A 16 18.83 -8.45 18.12
C TRP A 16 18.48 -8.66 19.59
N PRO A 17 17.88 -7.66 20.29
CA PRO A 17 17.38 -7.92 21.64
C PRO A 17 16.34 -9.03 21.52
N GLU A 18 16.47 -10.07 22.32
CA GLU A 18 15.44 -11.12 22.43
C GLU A 18 14.11 -10.43 22.72
N ILE A 19 13.16 -10.55 21.81
CA ILE A 19 11.80 -10.01 21.96
C ILE A 19 11.21 -10.65 23.21
N PRO A 20 10.81 -9.87 24.24
CA PRO A 20 10.12 -10.42 25.38
C PRO A 20 8.81 -11.06 24.94
N ARG A 21 8.64 -12.36 25.18
CA ARG A 21 7.43 -13.15 24.81
C ARG A 21 6.14 -12.73 25.53
N ASN A 22 6.08 -11.57 26.18
CA ASN A 22 4.99 -11.12 27.04
C ASN A 22 4.14 -9.97 26.49
N LEU A 23 4.10 -9.76 25.17
CA LEU A 23 3.29 -8.69 24.57
C LEU A 23 1.89 -9.13 24.09
N GLN A 24 1.43 -10.32 24.47
CA GLN A 24 0.02 -10.68 24.28
C GLN A 24 -0.83 -9.85 25.24
N GLY A 25 -1.52 -8.82 24.74
CA GLY A 25 -2.49 -8.02 25.49
C GLY A 25 -2.13 -6.56 25.75
N MET A 26 -1.22 -5.92 25.03
CA MET A 26 -1.06 -4.46 25.10
C MET A 26 -2.29 -3.77 24.54
N SER A 27 -2.95 -2.96 25.37
CA SER A 27 -4.10 -2.15 24.94
C SER A 27 -3.67 -1.11 23.90
N LEU A 28 -4.57 -0.75 22.98
CA LEU A 28 -4.37 0.29 21.96
C LEU A 28 -3.84 1.63 22.54
N SER A 29 -4.17 1.94 23.78
CA SER A 29 -3.75 3.16 24.49
C SER A 29 -2.25 3.22 24.81
N ALA A 30 -1.56 2.08 24.94
CA ALA A 30 -0.14 2.06 25.33
C ALA A 30 0.81 2.54 24.22
N LEU A 31 0.46 2.36 22.95
CA LEU A 31 1.30 2.78 21.81
C LEU A 31 1.25 4.28 21.52
N SER A 32 0.19 4.98 21.89
CA SER A 32 0.04 6.42 21.65
C SER A 32 0.93 7.30 22.54
N GLN A 33 1.52 6.75 23.60
CA GLN A 33 2.39 7.48 24.54
C GLN A 33 3.82 7.70 24.03
N GLU A 34 4.19 7.04 22.92
CA GLU A 34 5.54 7.14 22.34
C GLU A 34 5.75 8.32 21.40
N PHE A 35 4.70 9.10 21.10
CA PHE A 35 4.78 10.20 20.14
C PHE A 35 4.81 11.58 20.81
N ASP A 36 5.68 12.48 20.32
CA ASP A 36 5.85 13.85 20.82
C ASP A 36 4.64 14.78 20.61
N ILE A 37 3.68 14.38 19.78
CA ILE A 37 2.44 15.13 19.52
C ILE A 37 1.30 14.44 20.27
N PRO A 38 0.49 15.18 21.05
CA PRO A 38 -0.71 14.62 21.67
C PRO A 38 -1.59 13.91 20.65
N GLN A 39 -1.91 12.65 20.92
CA GLN A 39 -2.76 11.85 20.05
C GLN A 39 -4.24 12.19 20.30
N GLU A 40 -4.61 13.42 19.98
CA GLU A 40 -5.94 13.99 20.13
C GLU A 40 -6.33 14.86 18.97
N ARG A 41 -7.58 14.83 18.51
CA ARG A 41 -8.11 15.76 17.53
C ARG A 41 -8.38 17.11 18.20
N ARG A 42 -7.94 18.19 17.54
CA ARG A 42 -8.21 19.57 17.99
C ARG A 42 -8.40 20.49 16.78
N VAL A 43 -9.58 21.07 16.67
CA VAL A 43 -9.90 22.03 15.62
C VAL A 43 -9.97 23.42 16.23
N VAL A 44 -9.03 24.29 15.85
CA VAL A 44 -8.89 25.66 16.39
C VAL A 44 -9.25 26.75 15.39
N THR A 45 -9.27 26.40 14.09
CA THR A 45 -9.73 27.27 13.00
C THR A 45 -10.71 26.52 12.11
N ALA A 46 -11.29 27.20 11.12
CA ALA A 46 -11.88 26.49 9.97
C ALA A 46 -10.80 25.67 9.24
N ILE A 47 -11.21 24.63 8.53
CA ILE A 47 -10.32 23.77 7.73
C ILE A 47 -10.76 23.85 6.25
N PRO A 48 -9.92 24.43 5.36
CA PRO A 48 -8.59 25.02 5.61
C PRO A 48 -8.66 26.31 6.45
N GLY A 49 -7.56 26.62 7.17
CA GLY A 49 -7.39 27.86 7.91
C GLY A 49 -6.66 28.93 7.08
N PRO A 50 -6.55 30.17 7.61
CA PRO A 50 -6.03 31.32 6.86
C PRO A 50 -4.57 31.18 6.41
N LYS A 51 -3.71 30.47 7.17
CA LYS A 51 -2.33 30.23 6.75
C LYS A 51 -2.27 29.21 5.61
N SER A 52 -3.12 28.19 5.68
CA SER A 52 -3.27 27.19 4.61
C SER A 52 -3.75 27.85 3.32
N ASP A 53 -4.72 28.78 3.39
CA ASP A 53 -5.21 29.54 2.23
C ASP A 53 -4.10 30.37 1.60
N ALA A 54 -3.28 31.06 2.40
CA ALA A 54 -2.14 31.85 1.93
C ALA A 54 -1.08 30.97 1.24
N LEU A 55 -0.82 29.78 1.78
CA LEU A 55 0.11 28.79 1.16
C LEU A 55 -0.49 28.19 -0.11
N MET A 56 -1.81 27.99 -0.19
CA MET A 56 -2.47 27.54 -1.42
C MET A 56 -2.29 28.54 -2.57
N GLN A 57 -2.29 29.85 -2.29
CA GLN A 57 -2.00 30.86 -3.31
C GLN A 57 -0.57 30.70 -3.84
N ARG A 58 0.43 30.57 -2.95
CA ARG A 58 1.83 30.35 -3.33
C ARG A 58 2.01 29.04 -4.12
N ARG A 59 1.28 27.98 -3.73
CA ARG A 59 1.27 26.70 -4.45
C ARG A 59 0.74 26.88 -5.88
N THR A 60 -0.32 27.66 -6.07
CA THR A 60 -0.90 27.90 -7.38
C THR A 60 0.12 28.54 -8.32
N ASP A 61 0.96 29.43 -7.80
CA ASP A 61 1.97 30.14 -8.59
C ASP A 61 3.22 29.28 -8.86
N ALA A 62 3.57 28.34 -7.98
CA ALA A 62 4.85 27.61 -8.02
C ALA A 62 4.74 26.14 -8.48
N VAL A 63 3.59 25.48 -8.29
CA VAL A 63 3.43 24.04 -8.52
C VAL A 63 2.59 23.80 -9.77
N ALA A 64 3.08 22.89 -10.63
CA ALA A 64 2.35 22.51 -11.84
C ALA A 64 0.91 22.05 -11.53
N ARG A 65 -0.07 22.58 -12.28
CA ARG A 65 -1.50 22.32 -12.07
C ARG A 65 -1.86 20.83 -12.08
N GLY A 66 -1.10 19.99 -12.78
CA GLY A 66 -1.31 18.54 -12.84
C GLY A 66 -1.09 17.82 -11.49
N VAL A 67 -0.40 18.46 -10.52
CA VAL A 67 -0.28 17.93 -9.15
C VAL A 67 -1.54 18.31 -8.37
N GLY A 68 -2.48 17.37 -8.21
CA GLY A 68 -3.74 17.59 -7.51
C GLY A 68 -3.59 17.82 -6.00
N THR A 69 -4.66 18.29 -5.36
CA THR A 69 -4.77 18.43 -3.89
C THR A 69 -6.18 18.03 -3.47
N THR A 70 -6.31 17.05 -2.60
CA THR A 70 -7.61 16.58 -2.09
C THR A 70 -8.09 17.42 -0.93
N LEU A 71 -7.24 17.65 0.06
CA LEU A 71 -7.50 18.47 1.23
C LEU A 71 -6.51 19.66 1.24
N PRO A 72 -6.96 20.91 1.06
CA PRO A 72 -6.06 22.07 0.88
C PRO A 72 -5.53 22.62 2.21
N VAL A 73 -5.00 21.75 3.07
CA VAL A 73 -4.26 22.13 4.29
C VAL A 73 -2.76 21.86 4.10
N PHE A 74 -1.94 22.61 4.81
CA PHE A 74 -0.49 22.41 4.81
C PHE A 74 -0.04 21.87 6.16
N ILE A 75 0.59 20.70 6.13
CA ILE A 75 1.04 20.02 7.34
C ILE A 75 2.39 20.59 7.76
N GLU A 76 2.50 20.96 9.03
CA GLU A 76 3.73 21.44 9.67
C GLU A 76 4.43 20.31 10.43
N ARG A 77 3.66 19.46 11.12
CA ARG A 77 4.17 18.33 11.92
C ARG A 77 3.20 17.16 11.83
N ALA A 78 3.72 15.95 12.03
CA ALA A 78 2.90 14.75 12.11
C ALA A 78 3.54 13.72 13.04
N ALA A 79 2.74 13.02 13.85
CA ALA A 79 3.22 11.89 14.65
C ALA A 79 2.07 10.90 14.92
N GLY A 80 2.38 9.59 14.89
CA GLY A 80 1.38 8.56 15.06
C GLY A 80 0.23 8.69 14.08
N GLY A 81 -0.99 8.84 14.59
CA GLY A 81 -2.22 9.04 13.84
C GLY A 81 -2.68 10.50 13.68
N ILE A 82 -1.84 11.47 14.06
CA ILE A 82 -2.20 12.89 14.04
C ILE A 82 -1.33 13.68 13.06
N LEU A 83 -1.99 14.51 12.23
CA LEU A 83 -1.38 15.54 11.40
C LEU A 83 -1.68 16.91 12.02
N VAL A 84 -0.65 17.75 12.19
CA VAL A 84 -0.80 19.14 12.68
C VAL A 84 -0.60 20.07 11.50
N ASP A 85 -1.63 20.86 11.17
CA ASP A 85 -1.53 21.84 10.10
C ASP A 85 -0.87 23.14 10.56
N VAL A 86 -0.51 24.01 9.61
CA VAL A 86 0.13 25.31 9.88
C VAL A 86 -0.77 26.29 10.63
N ASP A 87 -2.07 26.03 10.68
CA ASP A 87 -3.06 26.81 11.43
C ASP A 87 -3.24 26.32 12.87
N GLY A 88 -2.61 25.19 13.22
CA GLY A 88 -2.62 24.59 14.56
C GLY A 88 -3.77 23.61 14.81
N ASN A 89 -4.48 23.17 13.75
CA ASN A 89 -5.45 22.08 13.88
C ASN A 89 -4.72 20.73 13.95
N HIS A 90 -5.20 19.84 14.82
CA HIS A 90 -4.80 18.45 14.92
C HIS A 90 -5.84 17.59 14.20
N LEU A 91 -5.46 16.95 13.12
CA LEU A 91 -6.33 16.16 12.25
C LEU A 91 -6.08 14.67 12.49
N ILE A 92 -7.14 13.87 12.60
CA ILE A 92 -7.03 12.41 12.60
C ILE A 92 -6.73 11.94 11.18
N ASP A 93 -5.64 11.19 11.01
CA ASP A 93 -5.21 10.66 9.71
C ASP A 93 -5.80 9.27 9.46
N LEU A 94 -6.86 9.18 8.64
CA LEU A 94 -7.35 7.90 8.12
C LEU A 94 -6.91 7.65 6.67
N GLY A 95 -5.84 8.30 6.23
CA GLY A 95 -5.28 8.15 4.88
C GLY A 95 -3.86 7.61 4.86
N SER A 96 -3.07 7.83 5.93
CA SER A 96 -1.66 7.42 6.04
C SER A 96 -0.83 7.76 4.80
N GLY A 97 -1.06 8.93 4.17
CA GLY A 97 -0.39 9.28 2.91
C GLY A 97 -0.66 8.27 1.77
N ILE A 98 -1.83 7.66 1.72
CA ILE A 98 -2.24 6.53 0.85
C ILE A 98 -1.49 5.24 1.23
N ALA A 99 -1.69 4.76 2.45
CA ALA A 99 -1.10 3.54 3.02
C ALA A 99 0.45 3.56 3.12
N VAL A 100 1.06 4.73 3.24
CA VAL A 100 2.52 4.88 3.31
C VAL A 100 3.03 4.85 4.75
N THR A 101 2.42 5.62 5.66
CA THR A 101 2.84 5.73 7.06
C THR A 101 2.16 4.68 7.94
N SER A 102 2.27 3.40 7.54
CA SER A 102 1.64 2.27 8.26
C SER A 102 2.10 2.17 9.72
N VAL A 103 3.37 2.43 10.00
CA VAL A 103 3.95 2.43 11.37
C VAL A 103 3.69 3.73 12.14
N GLY A 104 2.85 4.62 11.60
CA GLY A 104 2.61 5.97 12.12
C GLY A 104 3.60 7.01 11.56
N ASN A 105 3.15 8.26 11.55
CA ASN A 105 4.01 9.38 11.19
C ASN A 105 5.12 9.55 12.22
N ALA A 106 6.33 9.90 11.77
CA ALA A 106 7.51 10.13 12.62
C ALA A 106 7.74 9.01 13.66
N ASN A 107 7.62 7.75 13.24
CA ASN A 107 7.86 6.60 14.10
C ASN A 107 9.28 6.67 14.70
N PRO A 108 9.46 6.57 16.03
CA PRO A 108 10.75 6.76 16.69
C PRO A 108 11.84 5.81 16.19
N GLU A 109 11.53 4.53 15.94
CA GLU A 109 12.48 3.55 15.43
C GLU A 109 12.96 3.91 14.01
N VAL A 110 12.05 4.37 13.15
CA VAL A 110 12.39 4.85 11.79
C VAL A 110 13.24 6.11 11.87
N VAL A 111 12.84 7.08 12.69
CA VAL A 111 13.55 8.37 12.83
C VAL A 111 14.98 8.16 13.33
N SER A 112 15.18 7.34 14.36
CA SER A 112 16.51 7.05 14.92
C SER A 112 17.44 6.47 13.85
N ARG A 113 17.03 5.42 13.15
CA ARG A 113 17.86 4.79 12.11
C ARG A 113 18.17 5.71 10.94
N VAL A 114 17.19 6.55 10.55
CA VAL A 114 17.39 7.56 9.50
C VAL A 114 18.42 8.60 9.93
N GLN A 115 18.36 9.09 11.17
CA GLN A 115 19.32 10.06 11.70
C GLN A 115 20.75 9.49 11.76
N ASP A 116 20.90 8.25 12.22
CA ASP A 116 22.19 7.56 12.24
C ASP A 116 22.76 7.41 10.82
N GLN A 117 21.96 6.95 9.87
CA GLN A 117 22.41 6.75 8.50
C GLN A 117 22.76 8.05 7.78
N VAL A 118 21.98 9.11 7.97
CA VAL A 118 22.26 10.43 7.36
C VAL A 118 23.60 10.99 7.84
N ALA A 119 23.99 10.70 9.09
CA ALA A 119 25.27 11.14 9.64
C ALA A 119 26.47 10.37 9.05
N LEU A 120 26.26 9.15 8.52
CA LEU A 120 27.32 8.34 7.90
C LEU A 120 27.50 8.69 6.42
N PHE A 121 26.48 8.47 5.60
CA PHE A 121 26.46 8.83 4.19
C PHE A 121 25.03 8.73 3.65
N THR A 122 24.74 9.52 2.60
CA THR A 122 23.41 9.60 2.00
C THR A 122 23.31 8.91 0.64
N HIS A 123 24.43 8.64 -0.03
CA HIS A 123 24.44 8.06 -1.38
C HIS A 123 25.84 7.61 -1.80
N THR A 124 25.94 6.42 -2.41
CA THR A 124 27.15 5.94 -3.10
C THR A 124 26.83 5.25 -4.44
N CYS A 125 25.56 5.08 -4.76
CA CYS A 125 25.02 4.22 -5.83
C CYS A 125 25.41 2.74 -5.64
N PHE A 126 24.47 1.91 -5.20
CA PHE A 126 24.72 0.50 -4.85
C PHE A 126 25.39 -0.29 -5.98
N MET A 127 25.08 0.03 -7.24
CA MET A 127 25.70 -0.61 -8.41
C MET A 127 27.18 -0.22 -8.62
N VAL A 128 27.66 0.84 -7.96
CA VAL A 128 29.05 1.31 -8.06
C VAL A 128 29.84 0.88 -6.83
N THR A 129 29.34 1.24 -5.65
CA THR A 129 29.92 0.85 -4.34
C THR A 129 28.82 0.38 -3.41
N PRO A 130 28.66 -0.95 -3.26
CA PRO A 130 27.60 -1.53 -2.45
C PRO A 130 27.75 -1.20 -0.95
N TYR A 131 26.66 -1.30 -0.21
CA TYR A 131 26.58 -1.07 1.24
C TYR A 131 25.61 -2.05 1.89
N GLU A 132 25.83 -2.34 3.16
CA GLU A 132 25.17 -3.40 3.93
C GLU A 132 23.64 -3.21 4.00
N GLY A 133 23.16 -1.99 4.29
CA GLY A 133 21.72 -1.73 4.46
C GLY A 133 20.85 -2.10 3.26
N TYR A 134 21.39 -2.08 2.03
CA TYR A 134 20.67 -2.61 0.86
C TYR A 134 20.51 -4.14 0.95
N VAL A 135 21.57 -4.83 1.38
CA VAL A 135 21.57 -6.29 1.52
C VAL A 135 20.59 -6.71 2.63
N GLU A 136 20.65 -6.04 3.78
CA GLU A 136 19.74 -6.29 4.91
C GLU A 136 18.26 -6.15 4.53
N VAL A 137 17.89 -5.11 3.76
CA VAL A 137 16.51 -4.98 3.25
C VAL A 137 16.15 -6.13 2.32
N CYS A 138 17.04 -6.53 1.42
CA CYS A 138 16.80 -7.68 0.53
C CYS A 138 16.63 -9.00 1.33
N GLU A 139 17.45 -9.23 2.35
CA GLU A 139 17.34 -10.39 3.24
C GLU A 139 16.01 -10.39 4.01
N ALA A 140 15.62 -9.25 4.55
CA ALA A 140 14.33 -9.10 5.22
C ALA A 140 13.15 -9.39 4.26
N LEU A 141 13.18 -8.86 3.05
CA LEU A 141 12.16 -9.12 2.04
C LEU A 141 12.12 -10.60 1.62
N ASN A 142 13.29 -11.23 1.42
CA ASN A 142 13.37 -12.65 1.09
C ASN A 142 12.81 -13.54 2.21
N ARG A 143 12.93 -13.13 3.46
CA ARG A 143 12.36 -13.82 4.62
C ARG A 143 10.85 -13.61 4.76
N LEU A 144 10.38 -12.38 4.57
CA LEU A 144 9.00 -11.97 4.86
C LEU A 144 8.01 -12.34 3.76
N THR A 145 8.44 -12.34 2.49
CA THR A 145 7.54 -12.60 1.36
C THR A 145 7.11 -14.08 1.31
N PRO A 146 5.89 -14.39 0.81
CA PRO A 146 5.34 -15.75 0.79
C PRO A 146 6.24 -16.79 0.11
N GLY A 147 6.16 -18.02 0.60
CA GLY A 147 6.85 -19.22 0.06
C GLY A 147 8.24 -19.48 0.63
N ASP A 148 8.65 -20.76 0.62
CA ASP A 148 9.92 -21.24 1.19
C ASP A 148 11.03 -21.43 0.15
N HIS A 149 10.78 -21.12 -1.12
CA HIS A 149 11.75 -21.22 -2.20
C HIS A 149 12.85 -20.17 -2.07
N ALA A 150 14.00 -20.40 -2.74
CA ALA A 150 15.07 -19.41 -2.82
C ALA A 150 14.58 -18.13 -3.52
N LYS A 151 14.82 -16.98 -2.92
CA LYS A 151 14.38 -15.68 -3.39
C LYS A 151 15.55 -14.74 -3.65
N ARG A 152 15.29 -13.71 -4.48
CA ARG A 152 16.15 -12.55 -4.68
C ARG A 152 15.28 -11.30 -4.67
N SER A 153 15.89 -10.18 -4.25
CA SER A 153 15.25 -8.87 -4.23
C SER A 153 16.09 -7.83 -4.96
N ALA A 154 15.42 -6.87 -5.57
CA ALA A 154 16.04 -5.67 -6.14
C ALA A 154 15.27 -4.44 -5.70
N LEU A 155 15.97 -3.36 -5.31
CA LEU A 155 15.37 -2.16 -4.73
C LEU A 155 15.30 -1.02 -5.75
N PHE A 156 14.19 -0.25 -5.67
CA PHE A 156 13.85 0.88 -6.53
C PHE A 156 13.31 2.04 -5.68
N ASN A 157 12.88 3.14 -6.33
CA ASN A 157 12.42 4.34 -5.61
C ASN A 157 10.90 4.44 -5.50
N SER A 158 10.15 3.84 -6.42
CA SER A 158 8.70 3.94 -6.50
C SER A 158 8.03 2.65 -6.92
N GLY A 159 6.75 2.49 -6.55
CA GLY A 159 5.96 1.33 -6.97
C GLY A 159 5.89 1.17 -8.49
N ALA A 160 5.79 2.28 -9.24
CA ALA A 160 5.80 2.22 -10.70
C ALA A 160 7.10 1.63 -11.24
N GLU A 161 8.26 2.01 -10.69
CA GLU A 161 9.55 1.40 -11.05
C GLU A 161 9.59 -0.10 -10.71
N ALA A 162 9.06 -0.48 -9.55
CA ALA A 162 9.00 -1.89 -9.16
C ALA A 162 8.16 -2.70 -10.17
N VAL A 163 6.96 -2.23 -10.53
CA VAL A 163 6.10 -2.91 -11.52
C VAL A 163 6.77 -2.97 -12.90
N GLU A 164 7.38 -1.87 -13.37
CA GLU A 164 8.14 -1.85 -14.64
C GLU A 164 9.25 -2.92 -14.65
N ASN A 165 10.00 -3.04 -13.56
CA ASN A 165 11.07 -4.01 -13.45
C ASN A 165 10.56 -5.44 -13.27
N ALA A 166 9.45 -5.67 -12.55
CA ALA A 166 8.82 -6.99 -12.46
C ALA A 166 8.40 -7.49 -13.86
N VAL A 167 7.81 -6.64 -14.70
CA VAL A 167 7.46 -6.96 -16.08
C VAL A 167 8.72 -7.24 -16.92
N LYS A 168 9.80 -6.42 -16.77
CA LYS A 168 11.07 -6.69 -17.44
C LYS A 168 11.63 -8.07 -17.11
N ILE A 169 11.62 -8.43 -15.83
CA ILE A 169 12.11 -9.72 -15.34
C ILE A 169 11.28 -10.86 -15.92
N ALA A 170 9.94 -10.76 -15.86
CA ALA A 170 9.03 -11.77 -16.39
C ALA A 170 9.24 -11.99 -17.91
N ARG A 171 9.36 -10.90 -18.69
CA ARG A 171 9.69 -10.98 -20.13
C ARG A 171 11.07 -11.59 -20.38
N ALA A 172 12.06 -11.25 -19.55
CA ALA A 172 13.41 -11.83 -19.68
C ALA A 172 13.42 -13.33 -19.35
N TYR A 173 12.62 -13.78 -18.39
CA TYR A 173 12.50 -15.17 -17.99
C TYR A 173 11.74 -15.99 -19.03
N THR A 174 10.50 -15.60 -19.35
CA THR A 174 9.60 -16.35 -20.21
C THR A 174 9.92 -16.25 -21.71
N LYS A 175 10.65 -15.20 -22.14
CA LYS A 175 10.88 -14.82 -23.55
C LYS A 175 9.56 -14.47 -24.29
N ARG A 176 8.49 -14.20 -23.57
CA ARG A 176 7.18 -13.80 -24.08
C ARG A 176 6.97 -12.28 -23.89
N GLN A 177 5.96 -11.69 -24.55
CA GLN A 177 5.78 -10.23 -24.56
C GLN A 177 4.50 -9.76 -23.89
N ALA A 178 3.40 -10.50 -24.03
CA ALA A 178 2.10 -10.09 -23.51
C ALA A 178 2.08 -10.05 -21.99
N VAL A 179 1.46 -9.00 -21.45
CA VAL A 179 1.18 -8.85 -20.01
C VAL A 179 -0.31 -8.73 -19.81
N VAL A 180 -0.85 -9.56 -18.95
CA VAL A 180 -2.25 -9.53 -18.56
C VAL A 180 -2.42 -8.77 -17.26
N VAL A 181 -3.39 -7.86 -17.21
CA VAL A 181 -3.82 -7.12 -16.02
C VAL A 181 -5.33 -7.25 -15.87
N VAL A 182 -5.86 -6.94 -14.71
CA VAL A 182 -7.31 -7.03 -14.46
C VAL A 182 -8.02 -5.67 -14.56
N GLU A 183 -9.34 -5.68 -14.72
CA GLU A 183 -10.16 -4.48 -14.62
C GLU A 183 -10.02 -3.82 -13.25
N HIS A 184 -10.26 -2.52 -13.16
CA HIS A 184 -10.15 -1.68 -11.97
C HIS A 184 -8.72 -1.53 -11.41
N ALA A 185 -7.70 -2.19 -11.98
CA ALA A 185 -6.33 -2.16 -11.48
C ALA A 185 -5.66 -0.78 -11.56
N TYR A 186 -4.73 -0.54 -10.63
CA TYR A 186 -3.83 0.60 -10.65
C TYR A 186 -2.39 0.16 -10.36
N HIS A 187 -1.48 0.38 -11.31
CA HIS A 187 -0.09 -0.04 -11.22
C HIS A 187 0.94 1.10 -11.31
N GLY A 188 0.48 2.33 -11.49
CA GLY A 188 1.36 3.51 -11.53
C GLY A 188 1.06 4.49 -12.66
N ARG A 189 1.98 5.45 -12.85
CA ARG A 189 1.82 6.58 -13.80
C ARG A 189 3.02 6.77 -14.74
N THR A 190 3.85 5.75 -14.94
CA THR A 190 4.84 5.69 -16.04
C THR A 190 4.17 5.15 -17.30
N ASN A 191 4.84 5.21 -18.45
CA ASN A 191 4.20 4.83 -19.72
C ASN A 191 3.64 3.40 -19.71
N LEU A 192 4.42 2.40 -19.26
CA LEU A 192 3.95 1.03 -19.15
C LEU A 192 2.88 0.89 -18.06
N THR A 193 3.11 1.44 -16.87
CA THR A 193 2.14 1.28 -15.78
C THR A 193 0.83 2.03 -16.02
N MET A 194 0.82 3.13 -16.81
CA MET A 194 -0.42 3.75 -17.30
C MET A 194 -1.17 2.84 -18.28
N ALA A 195 -0.47 2.10 -19.15
CA ALA A 195 -1.11 1.09 -20.01
C ALA A 195 -1.78 -0.01 -19.16
N MET A 196 -1.16 -0.40 -18.05
CA MET A 196 -1.64 -1.41 -17.10
C MET A 196 -2.78 -0.88 -16.20
N THR A 197 -2.80 0.41 -15.88
CA THR A 197 -3.84 1.05 -15.05
C THR A 197 -5.18 1.13 -15.79
N ALA A 198 -6.28 0.79 -15.14
CA ALA A 198 -7.60 0.69 -15.77
C ALA A 198 -8.25 2.07 -15.98
N LYS A 199 -8.37 2.87 -14.91
CA LYS A 199 -9.13 4.13 -14.92
C LYS A 199 -8.43 5.20 -15.77
N ASP A 200 -9.20 5.84 -16.69
CA ASP A 200 -8.70 6.90 -17.55
C ASP A 200 -8.42 8.18 -16.74
N MET A 201 -9.46 8.85 -16.26
CA MET A 201 -9.32 10.01 -15.38
C MET A 201 -9.12 9.58 -13.91
N PRO A 202 -8.18 10.16 -13.19
CA PRO A 202 -7.24 11.22 -13.56
C PRO A 202 -5.87 10.70 -14.05
N TYR A 203 -5.71 9.39 -14.30
CA TYR A 203 -4.39 8.76 -14.34
C TYR A 203 -3.69 8.83 -15.71
N LYS A 204 -4.44 8.71 -16.81
CA LYS A 204 -3.84 8.52 -18.14
C LYS A 204 -4.49 9.32 -19.27
N HIS A 205 -5.58 10.05 -19.00
CA HIS A 205 -6.28 10.82 -20.02
C HIS A 205 -5.37 11.82 -20.73
N GLY A 206 -5.24 11.70 -22.04
CA GLY A 206 -4.43 12.59 -22.88
C GLY A 206 -2.92 12.35 -22.84
N PHE A 207 -2.43 11.29 -22.16
CA PHE A 207 -0.99 11.01 -22.05
C PHE A 207 -0.47 9.92 -23.01
N GLY A 208 -1.32 9.38 -23.91
CA GLY A 208 -0.92 8.38 -24.90
C GLY A 208 0.06 8.92 -25.95
N PRO A 209 0.69 8.03 -26.75
CA PRO A 209 0.45 6.59 -26.79
C PRO A 209 1.10 5.85 -25.62
N PHE A 210 0.48 4.74 -25.23
CA PHE A 210 0.97 3.87 -24.16
C PHE A 210 1.74 2.68 -24.68
N ALA A 211 2.40 1.94 -23.76
CA ALA A 211 3.10 0.69 -24.11
C ALA A 211 2.13 -0.35 -24.70
N SER A 212 2.60 -1.09 -25.70
CA SER A 212 1.87 -2.19 -26.35
C SER A 212 1.88 -3.48 -25.52
N ASP A 213 1.14 -4.47 -25.99
CA ASP A 213 1.10 -5.84 -25.47
C ASP A 213 0.61 -5.94 -24.02
N ILE A 214 -0.27 -5.03 -23.64
CA ILE A 214 -1.00 -5.05 -22.36
C ILE A 214 -2.45 -5.40 -22.61
N TYR A 215 -2.91 -6.49 -22.03
CA TYR A 215 -4.25 -7.04 -22.19
C TYR A 215 -5.02 -6.98 -20.87
N ARG A 216 -6.27 -6.56 -20.91
CA ARG A 216 -7.09 -6.42 -19.71
C ARG A 216 -8.21 -7.44 -19.70
N VAL A 217 -8.32 -8.17 -18.59
CA VAL A 217 -9.36 -9.18 -18.37
C VAL A 217 -10.25 -8.79 -17.19
N PRO A 218 -11.47 -9.34 -17.09
CA PRO A 218 -12.33 -9.14 -15.93
C PRO A 218 -11.65 -9.52 -14.62
N THR A 219 -12.01 -8.81 -13.54
CA THR A 219 -11.62 -9.17 -12.17
C THR A 219 -12.78 -9.81 -11.45
N SER A 220 -12.54 -10.32 -10.24
CA SER A 220 -13.62 -10.66 -9.30
C SER A 220 -14.06 -9.41 -8.55
N TYR A 221 -15.33 -9.05 -8.66
CA TYR A 221 -15.95 -7.94 -7.94
C TYR A 221 -17.29 -8.39 -7.36
N PRO A 222 -17.28 -9.16 -6.25
CA PRO A 222 -18.47 -9.90 -5.79
C PRO A 222 -19.73 -9.06 -5.64
N PHE A 223 -19.60 -7.81 -5.20
CA PHE A 223 -20.72 -6.87 -5.09
C PHE A 223 -21.34 -6.53 -6.45
N ARG A 224 -20.56 -6.55 -7.53
CA ARG A 224 -21.02 -6.14 -8.88
C ARG A 224 -21.35 -7.30 -9.79
N ASP A 225 -20.52 -8.36 -9.75
CA ASP A 225 -20.64 -9.50 -10.66
C ASP A 225 -21.45 -10.66 -10.06
N GLY A 226 -21.53 -10.76 -8.72
CA GLY A 226 -22.23 -11.83 -8.02
C GLY A 226 -21.62 -13.21 -8.24
N LEU A 227 -20.38 -13.29 -8.76
CA LEU A 227 -19.69 -14.53 -9.06
C LEU A 227 -18.89 -15.03 -7.86
N ASP A 228 -18.79 -16.35 -7.71
CA ASP A 228 -17.78 -16.93 -6.83
C ASP A 228 -16.37 -16.85 -7.45
N GLY A 229 -15.33 -17.17 -6.65
CA GLY A 229 -13.95 -17.03 -7.10
C GLY A 229 -13.59 -17.91 -8.30
N ALA A 230 -14.10 -19.13 -8.35
CA ALA A 230 -13.86 -20.05 -9.46
C ALA A 230 -14.56 -19.59 -10.75
N GLN A 231 -15.79 -19.10 -10.65
CA GLN A 231 -16.54 -18.56 -11.79
C GLN A 231 -15.86 -17.31 -12.34
N ALA A 232 -15.49 -16.36 -11.49
CA ALA A 232 -14.79 -15.15 -11.91
C ALA A 232 -13.44 -15.47 -12.56
N ALA A 233 -12.67 -16.40 -11.99
CA ALA A 233 -11.40 -16.84 -12.57
C ALA A 233 -11.60 -17.50 -13.92
N ALA A 234 -12.62 -18.36 -14.08
CA ALA A 234 -12.92 -19.00 -15.37
C ALA A 234 -13.25 -17.99 -16.48
N VAL A 235 -13.95 -16.89 -16.15
CA VAL A 235 -14.21 -15.79 -17.09
C VAL A 235 -12.91 -15.12 -17.53
N ALA A 236 -12.03 -14.78 -16.59
CA ALA A 236 -10.75 -14.15 -16.87
C ALA A 236 -9.83 -15.08 -17.70
N ILE A 237 -9.69 -16.34 -17.29
CA ILE A 237 -8.89 -17.36 -17.99
C ILE A 237 -9.39 -17.58 -19.42
N THR A 238 -10.70 -17.75 -19.60
CA THR A 238 -11.28 -17.93 -20.94
C THR A 238 -10.93 -16.74 -21.86
N LYS A 239 -10.92 -15.53 -21.34
CA LYS A 239 -10.53 -14.34 -22.11
C LYS A 239 -9.05 -14.35 -22.46
N ILE A 240 -8.17 -14.73 -21.54
CA ILE A 240 -6.74 -14.88 -21.80
C ILE A 240 -6.50 -15.89 -22.94
N GLU A 241 -7.12 -17.06 -22.84
CA GLU A 241 -6.92 -18.14 -23.83
C GLU A 241 -7.43 -17.76 -25.21
N LYS A 242 -8.57 -17.07 -25.32
CA LYS A 242 -9.20 -16.73 -26.59
C LYS A 242 -8.65 -15.48 -27.26
N GLU A 243 -8.25 -14.46 -26.49
CA GLU A 243 -7.85 -13.17 -27.05
C GLU A 243 -6.34 -12.97 -27.11
N VAL A 244 -5.57 -13.66 -26.24
CA VAL A 244 -4.11 -13.49 -26.14
C VAL A 244 -3.37 -14.78 -26.52
N GLY A 245 -3.84 -15.93 -26.03
CA GLY A 245 -3.12 -17.19 -26.06
C GLY A 245 -2.16 -17.31 -24.86
N SER A 246 -2.37 -18.32 -24.01
CA SER A 246 -1.58 -18.49 -22.77
C SER A 246 -0.07 -18.65 -23.03
N ASP A 247 0.31 -19.21 -24.18
CA ASP A 247 1.72 -19.37 -24.62
C ASP A 247 2.41 -18.05 -25.00
N GLN A 248 1.67 -16.94 -25.20
CA GLN A 248 2.20 -15.62 -25.48
C GLN A 248 2.35 -14.76 -24.22
N VAL A 249 1.73 -15.14 -23.11
CA VAL A 249 1.69 -14.33 -21.90
C VAL A 249 2.98 -14.50 -21.10
N ALA A 250 3.69 -13.40 -20.88
CA ALA A 250 4.87 -13.33 -20.02
C ALA A 250 4.49 -13.27 -18.53
N ALA A 251 3.50 -12.46 -18.21
CA ALA A 251 3.06 -12.25 -16.82
C ALA A 251 1.57 -11.95 -16.71
N LEU A 252 0.98 -12.35 -15.59
CA LEU A 252 -0.27 -11.83 -15.07
C LEU A 252 0.05 -10.98 -13.84
N VAL A 253 -0.35 -9.70 -13.85
CA VAL A 253 -0.09 -8.74 -12.77
C VAL A 253 -1.42 -8.38 -12.11
N ILE A 254 -1.49 -8.54 -10.79
CA ILE A 254 -2.71 -8.33 -10.02
C ILE A 254 -2.43 -7.75 -8.64
N GLU A 255 -3.25 -6.78 -8.21
CA GLU A 255 -3.34 -6.40 -6.81
C GLU A 255 -4.21 -7.44 -6.08
N PRO A 256 -3.74 -8.11 -5.01
CA PRO A 256 -4.56 -9.09 -4.27
C PRO A 256 -5.85 -8.49 -3.69
N ILE A 257 -5.79 -7.23 -3.30
CA ILE A 257 -6.94 -6.36 -3.02
C ILE A 257 -6.71 -5.07 -3.80
N GLN A 258 -7.63 -4.71 -4.68
CA GLN A 258 -7.42 -3.57 -5.57
C GLN A 258 -7.56 -2.24 -4.82
N GLY A 259 -6.46 -1.48 -4.72
CA GLY A 259 -6.40 -0.23 -3.96
C GLY A 259 -7.22 0.90 -4.57
N GLU A 260 -6.73 1.49 -5.64
CA GLU A 260 -7.39 2.63 -6.32
C GLU A 260 -8.71 2.22 -6.99
N GLY A 261 -8.87 0.95 -7.33
CA GLY A 261 -10.12 0.36 -7.82
C GLY A 261 -11.28 0.41 -6.83
N GLY A 262 -10.99 0.64 -5.53
CA GLY A 262 -12.00 0.82 -4.49
C GLY A 262 -11.97 -0.24 -3.38
N PHE A 263 -10.80 -0.74 -3.02
CA PHE A 263 -10.58 -1.79 -2.03
C PHE A 263 -11.38 -3.06 -2.34
N VAL A 264 -11.40 -3.41 -3.62
CA VAL A 264 -12.12 -4.59 -4.09
C VAL A 264 -11.39 -5.84 -3.61
N VAL A 265 -12.04 -6.57 -2.71
CA VAL A 265 -11.59 -7.87 -2.22
C VAL A 265 -12.19 -8.92 -3.15
N PRO A 266 -11.38 -9.72 -3.86
CA PRO A 266 -11.90 -10.75 -4.74
C PRO A 266 -12.60 -11.85 -3.95
N ALA A 267 -13.52 -12.56 -4.60
CA ALA A 267 -14.15 -13.74 -4.00
C ALA A 267 -13.10 -14.81 -3.69
N PRO A 268 -13.25 -15.55 -2.57
CA PRO A 268 -12.29 -16.58 -2.16
C PRO A 268 -12.04 -17.60 -3.28
N GLY A 269 -10.76 -17.93 -3.50
CA GLY A 269 -10.31 -18.83 -4.53
C GLY A 269 -10.01 -18.20 -5.89
N PHE A 270 -10.37 -16.94 -6.12
CA PHE A 270 -10.06 -16.24 -7.38
C PHE A 270 -8.54 -16.12 -7.62
N LEU A 271 -7.81 -15.60 -6.61
CA LEU A 271 -6.36 -15.44 -6.71
C LEU A 271 -5.65 -16.79 -6.88
N LYS A 272 -6.10 -17.79 -6.12
CA LYS A 272 -5.54 -19.14 -6.20
C LYS A 272 -5.74 -19.75 -7.59
N ALA A 273 -6.92 -19.66 -8.16
CA ALA A 273 -7.21 -20.17 -9.49
C ALA A 273 -6.38 -19.51 -10.60
N LEU A 274 -6.18 -18.19 -10.52
CA LEU A 274 -5.31 -17.47 -11.45
C LEU A 274 -3.83 -17.85 -11.26
N SER A 275 -3.37 -18.01 -10.02
CA SER A 275 -2.00 -18.44 -9.72
C SER A 275 -1.72 -19.86 -10.26
N ASP A 276 -2.67 -20.79 -10.08
CA ASP A 276 -2.57 -22.15 -10.62
C ASP A 276 -2.53 -22.15 -12.14
N PHE A 277 -3.42 -21.40 -12.78
CA PHE A 277 -3.42 -21.23 -14.24
C PHE A 277 -2.07 -20.67 -14.74
N CYS A 278 -1.50 -19.71 -14.07
CA CYS A 278 -0.18 -19.17 -14.42
C CYS A 278 0.92 -20.25 -14.31
N THR A 279 0.93 -21.02 -13.24
CA THR A 279 1.87 -22.11 -13.02
C THR A 279 1.78 -23.16 -14.12
N ASP A 280 0.57 -23.61 -14.45
CA ASP A 280 0.31 -24.64 -15.46
C ASP A 280 0.74 -24.21 -16.88
N ASN A 281 0.75 -22.90 -17.15
CA ASN A 281 1.08 -22.33 -18.46
C ASN A 281 2.45 -21.66 -18.51
N GLY A 282 3.25 -21.70 -17.44
CA GLY A 282 4.56 -21.05 -17.37
C GLY A 282 4.48 -19.53 -17.53
N ILE A 283 3.42 -18.94 -16.99
CA ILE A 283 3.20 -17.49 -16.89
C ILE A 283 3.71 -17.03 -15.53
N VAL A 284 4.44 -15.92 -15.45
CA VAL A 284 4.88 -15.36 -14.18
C VAL A 284 3.71 -14.69 -13.47
N PHE A 285 3.28 -15.22 -12.32
CA PHE A 285 2.27 -14.60 -11.48
C PHE A 285 2.90 -13.50 -10.60
N ILE A 286 2.56 -12.24 -10.88
CA ILE A 286 3.08 -11.07 -10.18
C ILE A 286 1.99 -10.50 -9.27
N ALA A 287 2.20 -10.58 -7.95
CA ALA A 287 1.35 -9.90 -6.98
C ALA A 287 1.86 -8.47 -6.74
N ASP A 288 1.02 -7.48 -7.06
CA ASP A 288 1.27 -6.09 -6.74
C ASP A 288 0.78 -5.78 -5.32
N GLU A 289 1.67 -5.95 -4.36
CA GLU A 289 1.40 -5.72 -2.92
C GLU A 289 1.85 -4.32 -2.45
N ILE A 290 2.01 -3.39 -3.37
CA ILE A 290 2.44 -2.02 -3.08
C ILE A 290 1.53 -1.34 -2.04
N GLN A 291 0.22 -1.58 -2.11
CA GLN A 291 -0.73 -0.99 -1.17
C GLN A 291 -1.17 -1.95 -0.07
N THR A 292 -1.14 -3.25 -0.30
CA THR A 292 -1.67 -4.29 0.57
C THR A 292 -0.64 -4.89 1.53
N GLY A 293 0.64 -4.81 1.19
CA GLY A 293 1.73 -5.40 1.98
C GLY A 293 2.04 -4.65 3.28
N PHE A 294 2.99 -5.18 4.02
CA PHE A 294 3.52 -4.62 5.27
C PHE A 294 2.44 -4.43 6.34
N ALA A 295 1.85 -5.55 6.75
CA ALA A 295 0.85 -5.67 7.81
C ALA A 295 -0.48 -4.96 7.53
N ARG A 296 -0.61 -4.18 6.44
CA ARG A 296 -1.78 -3.36 6.14
C ARG A 296 -3.10 -4.13 6.18
N THR A 297 -3.12 -5.36 5.68
CA THR A 297 -4.34 -6.20 5.57
C THR A 297 -4.50 -7.20 6.70
N GLY A 298 -3.69 -7.11 7.78
CA GLY A 298 -3.74 -8.05 8.91
C GLY A 298 -2.88 -9.30 8.72
N ALA A 299 -2.09 -9.34 7.66
CA ALA A 299 -1.00 -10.27 7.40
C ALA A 299 0.18 -9.50 6.83
N TRP A 300 1.39 -10.08 6.75
CA TRP A 300 2.52 -9.41 6.12
C TRP A 300 2.20 -9.01 4.68
N PHE A 301 1.55 -9.90 3.93
CA PHE A 301 1.11 -9.69 2.56
C PHE A 301 -0.33 -10.20 2.38
N ALA A 302 -1.10 -9.58 1.50
CA ALA A 302 -2.48 -9.99 1.30
C ALA A 302 -2.60 -11.39 0.66
N CYS A 303 -1.61 -11.84 -0.08
CA CYS A 303 -1.54 -13.20 -0.61
C CYS A 303 -1.56 -14.27 0.49
N ASP A 304 -1.09 -13.96 1.70
CA ASP A 304 -1.07 -14.88 2.84
C ASP A 304 -2.49 -15.31 3.26
N HIS A 305 -3.50 -14.46 3.04
CA HIS A 305 -4.90 -14.77 3.41
C HIS A 305 -5.48 -15.99 2.70
N GLU A 306 -5.01 -16.30 1.48
CA GLU A 306 -5.46 -17.45 0.70
C GLU A 306 -4.33 -18.48 0.50
N GLY A 307 -3.17 -18.31 1.15
CA GLY A 307 -2.01 -19.16 0.97
C GLY A 307 -1.46 -19.15 -0.46
N VAL A 308 -1.65 -18.06 -1.18
CA VAL A 308 -1.11 -17.88 -2.54
C VAL A 308 0.36 -17.49 -2.45
N VAL A 309 1.20 -18.24 -3.16
CA VAL A 309 2.63 -17.96 -3.27
C VAL A 309 2.90 -17.41 -4.67
N PRO A 310 3.08 -16.08 -4.84
CA PRO A 310 3.38 -15.50 -6.14
C PRO A 310 4.81 -15.82 -6.58
N ASP A 311 5.03 -15.86 -7.89
CA ASP A 311 6.37 -15.99 -8.46
C ASP A 311 7.21 -14.74 -8.20
N VAL A 312 6.57 -13.57 -8.27
CA VAL A 312 7.17 -12.26 -8.04
C VAL A 312 6.18 -11.38 -7.29
N ILE A 313 6.70 -10.57 -6.37
CA ILE A 313 5.93 -9.61 -5.59
C ILE A 313 6.54 -8.21 -5.75
N THR A 314 5.70 -7.19 -5.94
CA THR A 314 6.14 -5.79 -5.92
C THR A 314 5.69 -5.11 -4.64
N THR A 315 6.59 -4.35 -4.03
CA THR A 315 6.35 -3.66 -2.75
C THR A 315 6.84 -2.21 -2.80
N ALA A 316 6.16 -1.34 -2.04
CA ALA A 316 6.52 0.06 -1.82
C ALA A 316 5.73 0.61 -0.61
N LYS A 317 5.39 1.89 -0.62
CA LYS A 317 4.51 2.56 0.37
C LYS A 317 4.90 2.25 1.83
N GLY A 318 4.23 1.28 2.47
CA GLY A 318 4.45 0.92 3.88
C GLY A 318 5.84 0.40 4.23
N ILE A 319 6.67 0.07 3.23
CA ILE A 319 7.99 -0.55 3.43
C ILE A 319 8.95 0.31 4.25
N ALA A 320 8.95 1.65 4.08
CA ALA A 320 10.00 2.54 4.59
C ALA A 320 9.47 3.71 5.42
N GLY A 321 8.32 3.56 6.11
CA GLY A 321 7.82 4.52 7.09
C GLY A 321 7.66 5.96 6.59
N GLY A 322 7.51 6.18 5.28
CA GLY A 322 7.35 7.49 4.65
C GLY A 322 8.43 7.86 3.65
N LEU A 323 9.59 7.18 3.64
CA LEU A 323 10.68 7.44 2.68
C LEU A 323 10.46 6.69 1.36
N PRO A 324 10.95 7.23 0.22
CA PRO A 324 10.81 6.60 -1.09
C PRO A 324 11.64 5.32 -1.17
N LEU A 325 10.99 4.17 -1.17
CA LEU A 325 11.59 2.87 -1.43
C LEU A 325 10.55 1.95 -2.06
N ALA A 326 10.99 1.12 -2.98
CA ALA A 326 10.20 0.04 -3.56
C ALA A 326 11.09 -1.17 -3.84
N ALA A 327 10.49 -2.35 -3.96
CA ALA A 327 11.24 -3.55 -4.26
C ALA A 327 10.46 -4.48 -5.19
N VAL A 328 11.22 -5.31 -5.89
CA VAL A 328 10.78 -6.53 -6.55
C VAL A 328 11.45 -7.69 -5.85
N THR A 329 10.67 -8.62 -5.33
CA THR A 329 11.13 -9.86 -4.69
C THR A 329 10.49 -11.03 -5.39
N GLY A 330 11.22 -12.08 -5.69
CA GLY A 330 10.65 -13.25 -6.35
C GLY A 330 11.58 -14.45 -6.33
N ARG A 331 11.12 -15.51 -6.96
CA ARG A 331 11.89 -16.75 -7.14
C ARG A 331 13.25 -16.43 -7.73
N ALA A 332 14.30 -17.02 -7.16
CA ALA A 332 15.68 -16.74 -7.58
C ALA A 332 15.93 -17.01 -9.07
N ASP A 333 15.37 -18.09 -9.61
CA ASP A 333 15.51 -18.46 -11.03
C ASP A 333 14.85 -17.42 -11.97
N ILE A 334 13.74 -16.81 -11.55
CA ILE A 334 13.04 -15.76 -12.29
C ILE A 334 13.80 -14.44 -12.17
N MET A 335 14.17 -14.05 -10.96
CA MET A 335 14.87 -12.78 -10.70
C MET A 335 16.25 -12.72 -11.39
N ASP A 336 16.96 -13.85 -11.43
CA ASP A 336 18.30 -13.98 -12.05
C ASP A 336 18.23 -14.12 -13.59
N ALA A 337 17.05 -14.14 -14.21
CA ALA A 337 16.89 -14.13 -15.68
C ALA A 337 17.29 -12.81 -16.33
N ALA A 338 17.31 -11.71 -15.58
CA ALA A 338 17.83 -10.43 -16.04
C ALA A 338 19.37 -10.48 -16.10
N HIS A 339 19.96 -10.01 -17.20
CA HIS A 339 21.42 -9.96 -17.31
C HIS A 339 22.03 -8.96 -16.33
N VAL A 340 23.31 -9.15 -15.99
CA VAL A 340 24.05 -8.24 -15.10
C VAL A 340 23.99 -6.80 -15.63
N GLY A 341 23.59 -5.85 -14.78
CA GLY A 341 23.36 -4.45 -15.14
C GLY A 341 21.99 -4.19 -15.80
N GLY A 342 21.15 -5.20 -15.99
CA GLY A 342 19.81 -5.07 -16.57
C GLY A 342 18.78 -4.47 -15.61
N LEU A 343 19.03 -4.55 -14.30
CA LEU A 343 18.21 -3.95 -13.24
C LEU A 343 19.03 -2.89 -12.52
N GLY A 344 18.37 -1.82 -12.04
CA GLY A 344 19.02 -0.80 -11.25
C GLY A 344 18.46 0.60 -11.51
N GLY A 345 19.08 1.55 -10.86
CA GLY A 345 18.81 2.99 -10.94
C GLY A 345 19.75 3.72 -9.98
N THR A 346 20.16 4.94 -10.31
CA THR A 346 21.13 5.71 -9.52
C THR A 346 20.75 5.81 -8.04
N TYR A 347 19.47 6.00 -7.75
CA TYR A 347 18.95 6.18 -6.37
C TYR A 347 18.26 4.93 -5.80
N GLY A 348 18.07 3.88 -6.58
CA GLY A 348 17.37 2.67 -6.14
C GLY A 348 18.03 2.04 -4.91
N GLY A 349 17.24 1.85 -3.85
CA GLY A 349 17.76 1.39 -2.57
C GLY A 349 18.63 2.42 -1.86
N ASN A 350 18.27 3.71 -1.90
CA ASN A 350 18.99 4.76 -1.19
C ASN A 350 19.31 4.38 0.26
N PRO A 351 20.54 4.60 0.79
CA PRO A 351 20.94 4.17 2.14
C PRO A 351 20.00 4.64 3.26
N VAL A 352 19.54 5.89 3.16
CA VAL A 352 18.62 6.48 4.15
C VAL A 352 17.24 5.80 4.10
N ALA A 353 16.75 5.48 2.88
CA ALA A 353 15.50 4.76 2.71
C ALA A 353 15.62 3.28 3.14
N CYS A 354 16.78 2.65 2.95
CA CYS A 354 17.06 1.31 3.48
C CYS A 354 17.06 1.30 5.01
N ALA A 355 17.72 2.25 5.67
CA ALA A 355 17.69 2.41 7.12
C ALA A 355 16.26 2.60 7.64
N ALA A 356 15.46 3.42 6.93
CA ALA A 356 14.04 3.62 7.25
C ALA A 356 13.24 2.32 7.11
N ALA A 357 13.50 1.51 6.08
CA ALA A 357 12.82 0.24 5.88
C ALA A 357 13.12 -0.77 6.99
N ILE A 358 14.39 -0.88 7.38
CA ILE A 358 14.80 -1.72 8.52
C ILE A 358 14.07 -1.27 9.80
N GLY A 359 14.02 0.05 10.07
CA GLY A 359 13.28 0.60 11.22
C GLY A 359 11.77 0.33 11.12
N SER A 360 11.18 0.46 9.94
CA SER A 360 9.75 0.20 9.70
C SER A 360 9.41 -1.28 9.95
N ILE A 361 10.21 -2.21 9.41
CA ILE A 361 10.04 -3.65 9.62
C ILE A 361 10.21 -4.01 11.10
N ALA A 362 11.24 -3.48 11.76
CA ALA A 362 11.48 -3.71 13.17
C ALA A 362 10.29 -3.23 14.04
N ALA A 363 9.73 -2.05 13.76
CA ALA A 363 8.55 -1.54 14.45
C ALA A 363 7.32 -2.42 14.21
N MET A 364 7.11 -2.93 12.98
CA MET A 364 6.01 -3.84 12.66
C MET A 364 6.10 -5.15 13.43
N GLU A 365 7.29 -5.73 13.52
CA GLU A 365 7.56 -6.98 14.27
C GLU A 365 7.42 -6.75 15.77
N ALA A 366 8.03 -5.69 16.32
CA ALA A 366 8.03 -5.41 17.74
C ALA A 366 6.63 -5.16 18.32
N HIS A 367 5.74 -4.57 17.55
CA HIS A 367 4.37 -4.20 17.97
C HIS A 367 3.29 -5.11 17.41
N ASP A 368 3.64 -6.20 16.71
CA ASP A 368 2.71 -7.10 16.02
C ASP A 368 1.62 -6.32 15.26
N LEU A 369 2.07 -5.47 14.32
CA LEU A 369 1.16 -4.59 13.61
C LEU A 369 0.18 -5.36 12.69
N SER A 370 0.43 -6.63 12.40
CA SER A 370 -0.55 -7.48 11.73
C SER A 370 -1.76 -7.76 12.62
N ALA A 371 -1.56 -8.13 13.87
CA ALA A 371 -2.64 -8.30 14.84
C ALA A 371 -3.36 -6.97 15.12
N ARG A 372 -2.63 -5.86 15.14
CA ARG A 372 -3.21 -4.51 15.27
C ARG A 372 -4.14 -4.18 14.10
N ALA A 373 -3.74 -4.48 12.88
CA ALA A 373 -4.58 -4.28 11.71
C ALA A 373 -5.86 -5.11 11.77
N GLN A 374 -5.80 -6.35 12.30
CA GLN A 374 -6.98 -7.19 12.50
C GLN A 374 -7.94 -6.57 13.54
N ALA A 375 -7.43 -6.06 14.66
CA ALA A 375 -8.25 -5.37 15.66
C ALA A 375 -8.92 -4.09 15.10
N ILE A 376 -8.19 -3.33 14.26
CA ILE A 376 -8.76 -2.18 13.53
C ILE A 376 -9.88 -2.64 12.59
N GLU A 377 -9.70 -3.77 11.87
CA GLU A 377 -10.74 -4.34 11.02
C GLU A 377 -12.02 -4.64 11.79
N GLU A 378 -11.90 -5.37 12.90
CA GLU A 378 -13.04 -5.76 13.73
C GLU A 378 -13.84 -4.53 14.20
N LEU A 379 -13.14 -3.54 14.76
CA LEU A 379 -13.77 -2.30 15.24
C LEU A 379 -14.44 -1.52 14.11
N MET A 380 -13.71 -1.27 13.03
CA MET A 380 -14.23 -0.46 11.93
C MET A 380 -15.38 -1.15 11.21
N LYS A 381 -15.27 -2.44 10.90
CA LYS A 381 -16.35 -3.17 10.22
C LYS A 381 -17.60 -3.22 11.09
N ALA A 382 -17.49 -3.47 12.40
CA ALA A 382 -18.64 -3.46 13.30
C ALA A 382 -19.39 -2.12 13.27
N ARG A 383 -18.66 -1.00 13.33
CA ARG A 383 -19.22 0.35 13.28
C ARG A 383 -19.82 0.70 11.90
N LEU A 384 -19.12 0.40 10.81
CA LEU A 384 -19.56 0.72 9.44
C LEU A 384 -20.78 -0.12 9.03
N VAL A 385 -20.83 -1.39 9.39
CA VAL A 385 -22.01 -2.25 9.16
C VAL A 385 -23.22 -1.76 9.99
N ALA A 386 -23.00 -1.30 11.22
CA ALA A 386 -24.06 -0.68 11.99
C ALA A 386 -24.60 0.62 11.33
N MET A 387 -23.71 1.43 10.72
CA MET A 387 -24.11 2.60 9.94
C MET A 387 -24.93 2.22 8.69
N GLN A 388 -24.58 1.13 8.01
CA GLN A 388 -25.30 0.66 6.81
C GLN A 388 -26.78 0.46 7.07
N SER A 389 -27.18 0.01 8.28
CA SER A 389 -28.58 -0.13 8.65
C SER A 389 -29.33 1.20 8.78
N LYS A 390 -28.62 2.32 8.96
CA LYS A 390 -29.16 3.68 9.15
C LYS A 390 -29.06 4.52 7.88
N VAL A 391 -28.11 4.18 6.99
CA VAL A 391 -27.73 4.95 5.79
C VAL A 391 -27.91 4.06 4.56
N PRO A 392 -29.08 4.06 3.92
CA PRO A 392 -29.37 3.18 2.78
C PRO A 392 -28.45 3.37 1.56
N ALA A 393 -27.69 4.46 1.50
CA ALA A 393 -26.69 4.71 0.46
C ALA A 393 -25.42 3.86 0.62
N ILE A 394 -25.14 3.32 1.83
CA ILE A 394 -24.00 2.39 2.03
C ILE A 394 -24.41 1.01 1.53
N ALA A 395 -23.97 0.65 0.34
CA ALA A 395 -24.30 -0.62 -0.29
C ALA A 395 -23.42 -1.77 0.20
N GLU A 396 -22.13 -1.52 0.37
CA GLU A 396 -21.16 -2.53 0.81
C GLU A 396 -20.14 -1.93 1.78
N VAL A 397 -19.78 -2.72 2.81
CA VAL A 397 -18.62 -2.51 3.67
C VAL A 397 -17.64 -3.64 3.40
N ARG A 398 -16.44 -3.33 2.92
CA ARG A 398 -15.44 -4.33 2.53
C ARG A 398 -14.03 -3.96 2.94
N GLY A 399 -13.11 -4.89 2.79
CA GLY A 399 -11.68 -4.71 3.07
C GLY A 399 -11.12 -5.80 3.96
N ARG A 400 -9.85 -5.70 4.30
CA ARG A 400 -9.14 -6.55 5.26
C ARG A 400 -8.14 -5.72 6.08
N GLY A 401 -7.96 -6.07 7.34
CA GLY A 401 -7.07 -5.35 8.24
C GLY A 401 -7.45 -3.86 8.34
N ALA A 402 -6.47 -2.99 8.24
CA ALA A 402 -6.68 -1.54 8.24
C ALA A 402 -6.81 -0.96 6.81
N MET A 403 -7.32 -1.73 5.88
CA MET A 403 -7.66 -1.34 4.50
C MET A 403 -9.16 -1.55 4.30
N ILE A 404 -9.99 -0.61 4.78
CA ILE A 404 -11.44 -0.72 4.83
C ILE A 404 -12.09 0.34 3.96
N ALA A 405 -13.19 -0.02 3.31
CA ALA A 405 -13.97 0.88 2.47
C ALA A 405 -15.47 0.69 2.61
N VAL A 406 -16.21 1.75 2.27
CA VAL A 406 -17.64 1.70 2.03
C VAL A 406 -17.93 2.11 0.59
N GLU A 407 -18.72 1.32 -0.11
CA GLU A 407 -19.22 1.65 -1.44
C GLU A 407 -20.61 2.28 -1.37
N LEU A 408 -20.78 3.40 -2.06
CA LEU A 408 -21.99 4.19 -2.02
C LEU A 408 -22.75 4.07 -3.33
N VAL A 409 -24.06 3.88 -3.20
CA VAL A 409 -25.02 3.85 -4.33
C VAL A 409 -26.16 4.83 -4.09
N ILE A 410 -26.87 5.16 -5.15
CA ILE A 410 -28.16 5.85 -5.04
C ILE A 410 -29.14 4.88 -4.37
N PRO A 411 -29.77 5.24 -3.25
CA PRO A 411 -30.64 4.35 -2.49
C PRO A 411 -31.71 3.65 -3.36
N GLY A 412 -31.79 2.32 -3.19
CA GLY A 412 -32.73 1.49 -3.97
C GLY A 412 -32.26 1.11 -5.38
N THR A 413 -31.02 1.45 -5.74
CA THR A 413 -30.38 1.10 -7.01
C THR A 413 -28.98 0.54 -6.79
N ASP A 414 -28.33 0.07 -7.87
CA ASP A 414 -26.90 -0.30 -7.93
C ASP A 414 -26.02 0.82 -8.52
N GLN A 415 -26.62 1.98 -8.83
CA GLN A 415 -25.90 3.09 -9.46
C GLN A 415 -24.93 3.77 -8.48
N PRO A 416 -23.67 3.99 -8.88
CA PRO A 416 -22.67 4.66 -8.04
C PRO A 416 -23.11 6.07 -7.62
N ASN A 417 -22.82 6.44 -6.35
CA ASN A 417 -23.10 7.76 -5.78
C ASN A 417 -21.80 8.48 -5.40
N ASP A 418 -21.07 8.96 -6.40
CA ASP A 418 -19.81 9.70 -6.24
C ASP A 418 -20.00 11.08 -5.61
N ALA A 419 -21.15 11.70 -5.88
CA ALA A 419 -21.51 12.99 -5.29
C ALA A 419 -21.60 12.89 -3.75
N LEU A 420 -22.26 11.84 -3.22
CA LEU A 420 -22.33 11.60 -1.77
C LEU A 420 -20.96 11.28 -1.19
N ALA A 421 -20.15 10.44 -1.87
CA ALA A 421 -18.79 10.14 -1.43
C ALA A 421 -17.94 11.40 -1.27
N GLY A 422 -17.99 12.29 -2.25
CA GLY A 422 -17.29 13.58 -2.19
C GLY A 422 -17.82 14.51 -1.10
N ALA A 423 -19.15 14.56 -0.89
CA ALA A 423 -19.77 15.39 0.14
C ALA A 423 -19.41 14.92 1.56
N VAL A 424 -19.49 13.61 1.83
CA VAL A 424 -19.12 13.03 3.12
C VAL A 424 -17.63 13.25 3.40
N ALA A 425 -16.75 13.03 2.42
CA ALA A 425 -15.31 13.30 2.60
C ALA A 425 -15.05 14.76 2.99
N LYS A 426 -15.69 15.72 2.32
CA LYS A 426 -15.56 17.15 2.65
C LYS A 426 -16.07 17.48 4.05
N ALA A 427 -17.20 16.89 4.46
CA ALA A 427 -17.75 17.07 5.81
C ALA A 427 -16.79 16.54 6.90
N CYS A 428 -16.19 15.36 6.68
CA CYS A 428 -15.16 14.79 7.55
C CYS A 428 -13.92 15.71 7.62
N HIS A 429 -13.43 16.19 6.48
CA HIS A 429 -12.29 17.12 6.41
C HIS A 429 -12.55 18.40 7.22
N ALA A 430 -13.73 18.99 7.10
CA ALA A 430 -14.12 20.18 7.86
C ALA A 430 -14.15 19.95 9.38
N GLN A 431 -14.33 18.70 9.80
CA GLN A 431 -14.29 18.28 11.19
C GLN A 431 -12.92 17.73 11.64
N GLY A 432 -11.88 17.86 10.79
CA GLY A 432 -10.54 17.42 11.14
C GLY A 432 -10.32 15.90 11.07
N VAL A 433 -11.01 15.21 10.19
CA VAL A 433 -10.79 13.78 9.89
C VAL A 433 -10.42 13.63 8.42
N VAL A 434 -9.21 13.16 8.15
CA VAL A 434 -8.70 12.95 6.79
C VAL A 434 -9.18 11.62 6.26
N VAL A 435 -10.12 11.63 5.33
CA VAL A 435 -10.61 10.46 4.60
C VAL A 435 -10.37 10.63 3.10
N LEU A 436 -10.31 9.53 2.38
CA LEU A 436 -10.02 9.53 0.95
C LEU A 436 -11.16 8.89 0.16
N THR A 437 -11.36 9.35 -1.08
CA THR A 437 -12.23 8.70 -2.05
C THR A 437 -11.43 7.79 -2.97
N ALA A 438 -12.08 6.77 -3.51
CA ALA A 438 -11.51 5.81 -4.46
C ALA A 438 -12.61 5.22 -5.36
N GLY A 439 -12.25 4.17 -6.08
CA GLY A 439 -13.13 3.43 -6.95
C GLY A 439 -13.11 3.94 -8.39
N THR A 440 -13.32 3.03 -9.31
CA THR A 440 -13.42 3.35 -10.73
C THR A 440 -14.53 4.38 -10.97
N TYR A 441 -15.60 4.28 -10.21
CA TYR A 441 -16.76 5.18 -10.31
C TYR A 441 -16.72 6.38 -9.35
N GLY A 442 -15.66 6.51 -8.50
CA GLY A 442 -15.52 7.61 -7.56
C GLY A 442 -16.43 7.56 -6.33
N ASN A 443 -17.18 6.47 -6.14
CA ASN A 443 -18.24 6.30 -5.16
C ASN A 443 -17.81 5.52 -3.90
N VAL A 444 -16.52 5.40 -3.66
CA VAL A 444 -15.97 4.66 -2.53
C VAL A 444 -15.29 5.63 -1.57
N LEU A 445 -15.64 5.56 -0.29
CA LEU A 445 -14.85 6.13 0.80
C LEU A 445 -13.91 5.05 1.32
N ARG A 446 -12.62 5.35 1.41
CA ARG A 446 -11.59 4.43 1.87
C ARG A 446 -10.88 4.93 3.10
N PHE A 447 -10.55 4.02 3.98
CA PHE A 447 -9.92 4.27 5.27
C PHE A 447 -8.64 3.46 5.38
N LEU A 448 -7.54 4.14 5.67
CA LEU A 448 -6.19 3.61 5.80
C LEU A 448 -5.53 4.19 7.05
N PRO A 449 -6.10 3.99 8.25
CA PRO A 449 -5.48 4.53 9.45
C PRO A 449 -4.06 3.99 9.62
N PRO A 450 -3.14 4.75 10.25
CA PRO A 450 -1.89 4.18 10.74
C PRO A 450 -2.19 3.01 11.69
N LEU A 451 -1.40 1.94 11.62
CA LEU A 451 -1.65 0.74 12.43
C LEU A 451 -1.44 0.96 13.93
N VAL A 452 -0.80 2.07 14.27
CA VAL A 452 -0.56 2.53 15.66
C VAL A 452 -1.64 3.47 16.19
N ILE A 453 -2.70 3.76 15.42
CA ILE A 453 -3.80 4.63 15.86
C ILE A 453 -4.47 4.07 17.12
N SER A 454 -4.85 4.94 18.07
CA SER A 454 -5.56 4.49 19.25
C SER A 454 -7.05 4.20 18.98
N GLU A 455 -7.66 3.39 19.84
CA GLU A 455 -9.10 3.10 19.75
C GLU A 455 -9.94 4.37 19.92
N GLU A 456 -9.53 5.25 20.80
CA GLU A 456 -10.21 6.50 21.11
C GLU A 456 -10.25 7.39 19.87
N LEU A 457 -9.10 7.61 19.20
CA LEU A 457 -9.04 8.38 17.96
C LEU A 457 -9.84 7.74 16.83
N LEU A 458 -9.76 6.42 16.71
CA LEU A 458 -10.49 5.69 15.67
C LEU A 458 -12.00 5.78 15.88
N ASN A 459 -12.48 5.64 17.13
CA ASN A 459 -13.89 5.80 17.47
C ASN A 459 -14.36 7.24 17.24
N GLU A 460 -13.59 8.26 17.66
CA GLU A 460 -13.91 9.65 17.40
C GLU A 460 -14.05 9.94 15.89
N ALA A 461 -13.14 9.42 15.09
CA ALA A 461 -13.22 9.55 13.65
C ALA A 461 -14.47 8.88 13.06
N LEU A 462 -14.81 7.68 13.53
CA LEU A 462 -16.02 6.96 13.09
C LEU A 462 -17.31 7.67 13.51
N ASP A 463 -17.35 8.31 14.69
CA ASP A 463 -18.48 9.14 15.13
C ASP A 463 -18.71 10.33 14.18
N ILE A 464 -17.61 10.99 13.76
CA ILE A 464 -17.67 12.10 12.81
C ILE A 464 -18.14 11.63 11.43
N ILE A 465 -17.65 10.48 10.97
CA ILE A 465 -18.08 9.88 9.71
C ILE A 465 -19.57 9.53 9.74
N GLU A 466 -20.06 8.93 10.85
CA GLU A 466 -21.47 8.62 11.03
C GLU A 466 -22.34 9.88 11.00
N GLN A 467 -21.93 10.93 11.70
CA GLN A 467 -22.64 12.21 11.69
C GLN A 467 -22.68 12.84 10.29
N ALA A 468 -21.56 12.76 9.54
CA ALA A 468 -21.50 13.26 8.16
C ALA A 468 -22.48 12.51 7.24
N PHE A 469 -22.55 11.18 7.37
CA PHE A 469 -23.53 10.38 6.61
C PHE A 469 -24.97 10.74 6.99
N ILE A 470 -25.32 10.80 8.27
CA ILE A 470 -26.68 11.13 8.72
C ILE A 470 -27.11 12.53 8.26
N ALA A 471 -26.19 13.48 8.21
CA ALA A 471 -26.50 14.85 7.78
C ALA A 471 -26.68 15.01 6.27
N LEU A 472 -26.16 14.08 5.47
CA LEU A 472 -26.09 14.20 3.99
C LEU A 472 -26.92 13.13 3.26
N SER A 473 -27.53 12.17 3.97
CA SER A 473 -28.29 11.04 3.41
C SER A 473 -29.78 11.28 3.36
#